data_e1fc9d336fadf303995e3de8bd0aac20
#
_entry.id   e1fc9d336fadf303995e3de8bd0aac20
#
_cell.length_a   1.000
_cell.length_b   1.000
_cell.length_c   1.000
_cell.angle_alpha   90.00
_cell.angle_beta   90.00
_cell.angle_gamma   90.00
#
_symmetry.space_group_name_H-M   'P 1'
#
loop_
_entity.id
_entity.type
_entity.pdbx_description
1 polymer ?
#
loop_
_entity_poly.entity_id
_entity_poly.type
_entity_poly.pdbx_seq_one_letter_code
_entity_poly.pdbx_strand_id
1 'polypeptide(L)'
;MKTFYVKCKVSPGFFGSEFYVIVGDSSAFVDKESVKVSCIPEKGKEVDGAVLAYLVTEEDQRALVELPGQAVVGGLRTWVPRATLAAIA
;
A
#
# COMPACT_ATOMS: atom_id res chain seq x y z
N MET A 1 13.33 10.42 5.64
CA MET A 1 12.31 10.22 4.62
C MET A 1 10.95 10.14 5.28
N LYS A 2 9.96 10.83 4.75
CA LYS A 2 8.62 10.82 5.34
C LYS A 2 7.86 9.57 4.96
N THR A 3 7.12 9.03 5.91
CA THR A 3 6.27 7.85 5.69
C THR A 3 4.81 8.21 5.94
N PHE A 4 3.94 7.57 5.19
CA PHE A 4 2.50 7.74 5.30
C PHE A 4 1.82 6.40 5.11
N TYR A 5 0.60 6.27 5.64
CA TYR A 5 -0.28 5.18 5.26
C TYR A 5 -1.06 5.60 4.02
N VAL A 6 -1.05 4.75 3.02
CA VAL A 6 -1.73 5.01 1.73
C VAL A 6 -2.89 4.04 1.62
N LYS A 7 -4.09 4.56 1.33
CA LYS A 7 -5.27 3.71 1.11
C LYS A 7 -5.01 2.71 0.01
N CYS A 8 -5.38 1.46 0.23
CA CYS A 8 -5.14 0.38 -0.71
C CYS A 8 -6.19 -0.71 -0.58
N LYS A 9 -6.20 -1.62 -1.55
CA LYS A 9 -6.93 -2.88 -1.45
C LYS A 9 -5.97 -3.94 -0.97
N VAL A 10 -6.41 -4.78 -0.05
CA VAL A 10 -5.60 -5.79 0.61
C VAL A 10 -6.22 -7.16 0.42
N SER A 11 -5.43 -8.10 -0.05
CA SER A 11 -5.81 -9.50 -0.18
C SER A 11 -4.77 -10.38 0.52
N PRO A 12 -5.08 -11.66 0.77
CA PRO A 12 -4.07 -12.58 1.31
C PRO A 12 -2.89 -12.73 0.36
N GLY A 13 -1.68 -12.78 0.90
CA GLY A 13 -0.49 -13.15 0.15
C GLY A 13 -0.35 -14.66 0.02
N PHE A 14 0.78 -15.12 -0.52
CA PHE A 14 1.07 -16.56 -0.62
C PHE A 14 1.48 -17.14 0.73
N PHE A 15 2.11 -16.35 1.57
CA PHE A 15 2.60 -16.77 2.87
C PHE A 15 1.81 -16.06 3.97
N GLY A 16 1.70 -16.69 5.14
CA GLY A 16 0.96 -16.12 6.26
C GLY A 16 1.53 -14.83 6.83
N SER A 17 2.77 -14.49 6.50
CA SER A 17 3.45 -13.27 6.97
C SER A 17 3.27 -12.07 6.05
N GLU A 18 2.56 -12.22 4.94
CA GLU A 18 2.44 -11.14 3.95
C GLU A 18 1.03 -10.93 3.47
N PHE A 19 0.76 -9.72 2.98
CA PHE A 19 -0.45 -9.38 2.24
C PHE A 19 -0.09 -8.97 0.81
N TYR A 20 -1.05 -9.12 -0.09
CA TYR A 20 -0.98 -8.56 -1.43
C TYR A 20 -1.75 -7.25 -1.43
N VAL A 21 -1.10 -6.15 -1.80
CA VAL A 21 -1.72 -4.82 -1.81
C VAL A 21 -1.75 -4.25 -3.22
N ILE A 22 -2.82 -3.51 -3.51
CA ILE A 22 -2.97 -2.79 -4.78
C ILE A 22 -3.10 -1.31 -4.43
N VAL A 23 -2.18 -0.51 -4.96
CA VAL A 23 -2.13 0.94 -4.75
C VAL A 23 -1.99 1.61 -6.11
N GLY A 24 -3.00 2.37 -6.52
CA GLY A 24 -2.98 2.99 -7.85
C GLY A 24 -2.79 1.94 -8.94
N ASP A 25 -1.78 2.12 -9.78
CA ASP A 25 -1.47 1.19 -10.87
C ASP A 25 -0.44 0.13 -10.49
N SER A 26 -0.06 0.09 -9.21
CA SER A 26 0.96 -0.83 -8.72
C SER A 26 0.39 -1.84 -7.75
N SER A 27 1.03 -3.00 -7.69
CA SER A 27 0.71 -4.01 -6.69
C SER A 27 2.00 -4.66 -6.17
N ALA A 28 1.96 -5.12 -4.94
CA ALA A 28 3.13 -5.68 -4.28
C ALA A 28 2.73 -6.64 -3.17
N PHE A 29 3.65 -7.56 -2.85
CA PHE A 29 3.58 -8.33 -1.62
C PHE A 29 4.34 -7.57 -0.54
N VAL A 30 3.69 -7.35 0.60
CA VAL A 30 4.27 -6.58 1.71
C VAL A 30 4.07 -7.34 3.02
N ASP A 31 4.95 -7.10 3.98
CA ASP A 31 4.81 -7.69 5.31
C ASP A 31 3.53 -7.19 5.98
N LYS A 32 2.86 -8.07 6.71
CA LYS A 32 1.62 -7.71 7.42
C LYS A 32 1.79 -6.53 8.37
N GLU A 33 2.98 -6.39 8.95
CA GLU A 33 3.28 -5.29 9.86
C GLU A 33 3.20 -3.91 9.18
N SER A 34 3.36 -3.87 7.86
CA SER A 34 3.30 -2.63 7.08
C SER A 34 1.88 -2.28 6.64
N VAL A 35 0.88 -3.07 7.02
CA VAL A 35 -0.49 -2.90 6.54
C VAL A 35 -1.44 -2.79 7.72
N LYS A 36 -2.39 -1.85 7.62
CA LYS A 36 -3.50 -1.72 8.56
C LYS A 36 -4.79 -2.13 7.87
N VAL A 37 -5.51 -3.05 8.49
CA VAL A 37 -6.83 -3.50 8.02
C VAL A 37 -7.77 -3.60 9.21
N SER A 38 -9.05 -3.36 8.99
CA SER A 38 -10.07 -3.51 10.03
C SER A 38 -10.50 -4.97 10.19
N CYS A 39 -10.29 -5.79 9.16
CA CYS A 39 -10.53 -7.23 9.25
C CYS A 39 -9.52 -7.96 8.36
N ILE A 40 -9.19 -9.20 8.73
CA ILE A 40 -8.27 -10.02 7.94
C ILE A 40 -8.97 -10.45 6.66
N PRO A 41 -8.38 -10.21 5.47
CA PRO A 41 -9.01 -10.65 4.23
C PRO A 41 -9.03 -12.17 4.12
N GLU A 42 -10.15 -12.70 3.63
CA GLU A 42 -10.29 -14.12 3.36
C GLU A 42 -9.74 -14.45 1.97
N LYS A 43 -9.37 -15.72 1.77
CA LYS A 43 -8.87 -16.20 0.49
C LYS A 43 -9.85 -15.88 -0.63
N GLY A 44 -9.33 -15.29 -1.72
CA GLY A 44 -10.12 -14.90 -2.88
C GLY A 44 -10.91 -13.61 -2.73
N LYS A 45 -10.74 -12.92 -1.59
CA LYS A 45 -11.43 -11.65 -1.33
C LYS A 45 -10.43 -10.56 -1.05
N GLU A 46 -10.87 -9.31 -1.23
CA GLU A 46 -10.05 -8.15 -0.85
C GLU A 46 -10.84 -7.25 0.08
N VAL A 47 -10.12 -6.54 0.93
CA VAL A 47 -10.70 -5.56 1.87
C VAL A 47 -9.99 -4.24 1.71
N ASP A 48 -10.61 -3.18 2.16
CA ASP A 48 -9.96 -1.87 2.24
C ASP A 48 -8.97 -1.86 3.39
N GLY A 49 -7.84 -1.24 3.15
CA GLY A 49 -6.81 -1.08 4.16
C GLY A 49 -5.88 0.07 3.83
N ALA A 50 -4.75 0.10 4.49
CA ALA A 50 -3.72 1.11 4.25
C ALA A 50 -2.35 0.46 4.40
N VAL A 51 -1.44 0.82 3.52
CA VAL A 51 -0.07 0.32 3.54
C VAL A 51 0.91 1.44 3.87
N LEU A 52 1.89 1.14 4.69
CA LEU A 52 2.97 2.08 5.00
C LEU A 52 3.83 2.28 3.75
N ALA A 53 4.00 3.51 3.33
CA ALA A 53 4.76 3.85 2.15
C ALA A 53 5.64 5.07 2.39
N TYR A 54 6.69 5.20 1.57
CA TYR A 54 7.61 6.33 1.64
C TYR A 54 7.19 7.39 0.63
N LEU A 55 7.20 8.66 1.05
CA LEU A 55 6.92 9.78 0.14
C LEU A 55 8.21 10.09 -0.63
N VAL A 56 8.15 9.96 -1.95
CA VAL A 56 9.28 10.28 -2.83
C VAL A 56 9.22 11.74 -3.25
N THR A 57 8.08 12.18 -3.76
CA THR A 57 7.88 13.57 -4.15
C THR A 57 6.39 13.88 -4.23
N GLU A 58 6.06 15.16 -4.29
CA GLU A 58 4.68 15.64 -4.40
C GLU A 58 4.56 16.61 -5.57
N GLU A 59 3.41 16.57 -6.23
CA GLU A 59 3.00 17.55 -7.24
C GLU A 59 1.53 17.89 -6.99
N ASP A 60 1.22 19.14 -6.75
CA ASP A 60 -0.17 19.63 -6.61
C ASP A 60 -1.10 18.66 -5.86
N GLN A 61 -1.92 17.91 -6.62
CA GLN A 61 -2.96 17.04 -6.09
C GLN A 61 -2.51 15.57 -5.95
N ARG A 62 -1.28 15.26 -6.30
CA ARG A 62 -0.81 13.88 -6.28
C ARG A 62 0.56 13.74 -5.60
N ALA A 63 0.86 12.53 -5.18
CA ALA A 63 2.14 12.22 -4.55
C ALA A 63 2.71 10.94 -5.17
N LEU A 64 4.02 10.91 -5.36
CA LEU A 64 4.72 9.70 -5.74
C LEU A 64 5.17 9.01 -4.47
N VAL A 65 4.69 7.79 -4.28
CA VAL A 65 5.02 6.99 -3.10
C VAL A 65 5.75 5.72 -3.51
N GLU A 66 6.57 5.21 -2.60
CA GLU A 66 7.28 3.96 -2.78
C GLU A 66 6.76 2.94 -1.77
N LEU A 67 6.31 1.80 -2.29
CA LEU A 67 5.78 0.72 -1.47
C LEU A 67 6.95 -0.11 -0.90
N PRO A 68 6.82 -0.63 0.31
CA PRO A 68 7.76 -1.63 0.80
C PRO A 68 7.45 -2.98 0.16
N GLY A 69 8.40 -3.89 0.20
CA GLY A 69 8.15 -5.27 -0.23
C GLY A 69 8.56 -5.54 -1.67
N GLN A 70 7.88 -6.49 -2.29
CA GLN A 70 8.22 -6.96 -3.64
C GLN A 70 7.13 -6.59 -4.64
N ALA A 71 7.52 -5.87 -5.68
CA ALA A 71 6.60 -5.47 -6.73
C ALA A 71 6.11 -6.66 -7.54
N VAL A 72 4.82 -6.64 -7.89
CA VAL A 72 4.22 -7.62 -8.79
C VAL A 72 3.88 -6.96 -10.11
N VAL A 73 3.16 -5.82 -10.06
CA VAL A 73 2.78 -5.06 -11.25
C VAL A 73 3.15 -3.59 -11.01
N GLY A 74 3.67 -2.92 -12.03
CA GLY A 74 3.89 -1.49 -12.01
C GLY A 74 5.07 -0.98 -11.21
N GLY A 75 5.87 -1.87 -10.64
CA GLY A 75 6.99 -1.49 -9.77
C GLY A 75 6.54 -1.06 -8.38
N LEU A 76 7.47 -0.56 -7.57
CA LEU A 76 7.17 -0.13 -6.20
C LEU A 76 6.76 1.34 -6.09
N ARG A 77 7.07 2.16 -7.08
CA ARG A 77 6.71 3.58 -7.06
C ARG A 77 5.44 3.81 -7.87
N THR A 78 4.50 4.54 -7.28
CA THR A 78 3.23 4.83 -7.94
C THR A 78 2.74 6.22 -7.53
N TRP A 79 2.05 6.89 -8.46
CA TRP A 79 1.38 8.15 -8.18
C TRP A 79 0.01 7.87 -7.57
N VAL A 80 -0.29 8.56 -6.48
CA VAL A 80 -1.59 8.47 -5.81
C VAL A 80 -2.14 9.88 -5.54
N PRO A 81 -3.46 10.05 -5.44
CA PRO A 81 -4.02 11.32 -5.00
C PRO A 81 -3.53 11.63 -3.58
N ARG A 82 -3.17 12.89 -3.33
CA ARG A 82 -2.71 13.30 -1.99
C ARG A 82 -3.74 13.02 -0.90
N ALA A 83 -5.02 13.06 -1.26
CA ALA A 83 -6.10 12.78 -0.32
C ALA A 83 -6.09 11.34 0.22
N THR A 84 -5.37 10.42 -0.43
CA THR A 84 -5.27 9.02 0.03
C THR A 84 -4.15 8.81 1.06
N LEU A 85 -3.34 9.83 1.33
CA LEU A 85 -2.28 9.75 2.31
C LEU A 85 -2.81 10.07 3.71
N ALA A 86 -2.37 9.29 4.68
CA ALA A 86 -2.64 9.56 6.09
C ALA A 86 -1.33 9.65 6.84
N ALA A 87 -1.14 10.73 7.59
CA ALA A 87 0.05 10.90 8.41
C ALA A 87 0.11 9.79 9.46
N ILE A 88 1.32 9.35 9.75
CA ILE A 88 1.56 8.40 10.84
C ILE A 88 1.60 9.20 12.13
N ALA A 89 0.70 8.89 13.01
CA ALA A 89 0.64 9.52 14.31
C ALA A 89 1.62 8.88 15.28
#